data_1fbd87ba60277881a30d8ecbc33db8f7
#
_entry.id   1fbd87ba60277881a30d8ecbc33db8f7
#
_cell.length_a   1.000
_cell.length_b   1.000
_cell.length_c   1.000
_cell.angle_alpha   90.00
_cell.angle_beta   90.00
_cell.angle_gamma   90.00
#
_symmetry.space_group_name_H-M   'P 1'
#
loop_
_entity.id
_entity.type
_entity.pdbx_description
1 polymer ?
#
loop_
_entity_poly.entity_id
_entity_poly.type
_entity_poly.pdbx_seq_one_letter_code
_entity_poly.pdbx_strand_id
1 'polypeptide(L)'
;MPGALPLRTLADLESLVEHLRGSAVESGLRAEPLTVGRGHLTARLPLTEGSRTPDGRLSRLVLGPLADLGVGVAVNSAVVDAAGGPTVELTVAIAGEPDPDAQFLVVESELVSMSSAAGMARCVIRDDLDVVVAHGWGVTATFPRVADPVGEPATDRFDPRSVVVEPLAADFSRARVSLDRSMVSSRGNVHGGVLAGIAMTVQDAFQAGSGAHGLTFAVQFLRPAAPQLGHLECHSEFVRRGRTFRTVRTRLLRPDGVVVLEATGTSVISAEAETS
;
A
#
# COMPACT_ATOMS: atom_id res chain seq x y z
N MET A 1 -8.10 -33.55 -8.24
CA MET A 1 -7.01 -32.52 -8.39
C MET A 1 -7.69 -31.25 -8.86
N PRO A 2 -7.66 -30.14 -8.12
CA PRO A 2 -8.09 -28.86 -8.71
C PRO A 2 -7.17 -28.60 -9.91
N GLY A 3 -7.74 -28.32 -11.07
CA GLY A 3 -7.02 -28.05 -12.31
C GLY A 3 -6.03 -26.89 -12.09
N ALA A 4 -4.86 -26.97 -12.72
CA ALA A 4 -3.91 -25.86 -12.71
C ALA A 4 -4.60 -24.63 -13.32
N LEU A 5 -4.47 -23.47 -12.65
CA LEU A 5 -4.99 -22.19 -13.17
C LEU A 5 -4.29 -21.90 -14.51
N PRO A 6 -5.03 -21.44 -15.54
CA PRO A 6 -4.44 -21.09 -16.82
C PRO A 6 -3.45 -19.93 -16.64
N LEU A 7 -2.29 -20.01 -17.31
CA LEU A 7 -1.26 -18.98 -17.29
C LEU A 7 -1.60 -17.86 -18.28
N ARG A 8 -1.28 -16.61 -17.95
CA ARG A 8 -1.46 -15.44 -18.82
C ARG A 8 -0.62 -15.55 -20.09
N THR A 9 -1.20 -15.12 -21.21
CA THR A 9 -0.51 -14.91 -22.48
C THR A 9 0.22 -13.57 -22.49
N LEU A 10 0.98 -13.27 -23.54
CA LEU A 10 1.60 -11.95 -23.72
C LEU A 10 0.54 -10.84 -23.85
N ALA A 11 -0.53 -11.08 -24.62
CA ALA A 11 -1.62 -10.12 -24.77
C ALA A 11 -2.34 -9.80 -23.45
N ASP A 12 -2.47 -10.79 -22.55
CA ASP A 12 -3.04 -10.57 -21.21
C ASP A 12 -2.11 -9.69 -20.35
N LEU A 13 -0.79 -9.80 -20.49
CA LEU A 13 0.17 -8.97 -19.79
C LEU A 13 0.15 -7.53 -20.31
N GLU A 14 0.03 -7.32 -21.62
CA GLU A 14 -0.14 -6.00 -22.23
C GLU A 14 -1.42 -5.33 -21.73
N SER A 15 -2.53 -6.05 -21.69
CA SER A 15 -3.80 -5.56 -21.11
C SER A 15 -3.66 -5.20 -19.65
N LEU A 16 -2.88 -5.95 -18.86
CA LEU A 16 -2.62 -5.62 -17.46
C LEU A 16 -1.83 -4.30 -17.33
N VAL A 17 -0.83 -4.08 -18.18
CA VAL A 17 -0.06 -2.81 -18.20
C VAL A 17 -0.96 -1.63 -18.52
N GLU A 18 -1.83 -1.74 -19.53
CA GLU A 18 -2.79 -0.68 -19.88
C GLU A 18 -3.76 -0.40 -18.72
N HIS A 19 -4.21 -1.46 -18.04
CA HIS A 19 -5.07 -1.32 -16.88
C HIS A 19 -4.39 -0.55 -15.73
N LEU A 20 -3.11 -0.82 -15.45
CA LEU A 20 -2.34 -0.08 -14.46
C LEU A 20 -2.19 1.40 -14.83
N ARG A 21 -1.92 1.70 -16.10
CA ARG A 21 -1.83 3.09 -16.60
C ARG A 21 -3.16 3.85 -16.47
N GLY A 22 -4.29 3.15 -16.54
CA GLY A 22 -5.62 3.72 -16.37
C GLY A 22 -6.07 3.91 -14.93
N SER A 23 -5.36 3.38 -13.96
CA SER A 23 -5.70 3.51 -12.54
C SER A 23 -5.38 4.92 -12.02
N ALA A 24 -6.29 5.47 -11.18
CA ALA A 24 -6.13 6.80 -10.60
C ALA A 24 -4.89 6.90 -9.70
N VAL A 25 -4.62 5.85 -8.93
CA VAL A 25 -3.51 5.83 -7.95
C VAL A 25 -2.18 5.69 -8.66
N GLU A 26 -1.99 4.69 -9.51
CA GLU A 26 -0.74 4.47 -10.23
C GLU A 26 -0.42 5.62 -11.18
N SER A 27 -1.43 6.14 -11.90
CA SER A 27 -1.24 7.30 -12.79
C SER A 27 -0.97 8.59 -12.02
N GLY A 28 -1.57 8.79 -10.85
CA GLY A 28 -1.35 9.93 -9.97
C GLY A 28 0.06 9.93 -9.39
N LEU A 29 0.53 8.78 -8.94
CA LEU A 29 1.89 8.55 -8.49
C LEU A 29 2.90 8.51 -9.65
N ARG A 30 2.44 8.49 -10.91
CA ARG A 30 3.27 8.31 -12.10
C ARG A 30 4.07 7.01 -12.07
N ALA A 31 3.48 5.96 -11.48
CA ALA A 31 4.10 4.64 -11.47
C ALA A 31 4.14 4.09 -12.90
N GLU A 32 5.34 3.77 -13.37
CA GLU A 32 5.59 3.28 -14.72
C GLU A 32 6.06 1.83 -14.68
N PRO A 33 5.26 0.87 -15.18
CA PRO A 33 5.74 -0.49 -15.39
C PRO A 33 6.86 -0.52 -16.43
N LEU A 34 8.03 -1.02 -16.04
CA LEU A 34 9.19 -1.20 -16.93
C LEU A 34 9.19 -2.59 -17.54
N THR A 35 8.91 -3.60 -16.73
CA THR A 35 8.83 -5.01 -17.16
C THR A 35 7.70 -5.69 -16.42
N VAL A 36 6.82 -6.36 -17.16
CA VAL A 36 5.79 -7.23 -16.59
C VAL A 36 5.96 -8.62 -17.22
N GLY A 37 6.22 -9.60 -16.37
CA GLY A 37 6.32 -11.00 -16.73
C GLY A 37 5.36 -11.85 -15.89
N ARG A 38 5.29 -13.14 -16.17
CA ARG A 38 4.49 -14.05 -15.36
C ARG A 38 5.08 -14.19 -13.97
N GLY A 39 4.36 -13.68 -12.97
CA GLY A 39 4.82 -13.68 -11.60
C GLY A 39 5.92 -12.67 -11.29
N HIS A 40 6.10 -11.67 -12.14
CA HIS A 40 7.16 -10.69 -11.98
C HIS A 40 6.72 -9.29 -12.45
N LEU A 41 7.17 -8.27 -11.71
CA LEU A 41 7.04 -6.86 -12.08
C LEU A 41 8.34 -6.14 -11.72
N THR A 42 8.79 -5.28 -12.65
CA THR A 42 9.65 -4.14 -12.33
C THR A 42 8.88 -2.87 -12.69
N ALA A 43 8.75 -1.94 -11.77
CA ALA A 43 8.15 -0.64 -12.03
C ALA A 43 8.96 0.45 -11.35
N ARG A 44 8.90 1.67 -11.89
CA ARG A 44 9.51 2.84 -11.26
C ARG A 44 8.48 3.92 -10.95
N LEU A 45 8.79 4.74 -9.97
CA LEU A 45 7.98 5.86 -9.51
C LEU A 45 8.90 7.07 -9.29
N PRO A 46 8.66 8.24 -9.91
CA PRO A 46 9.50 9.41 -9.71
C PRO A 46 9.37 9.94 -8.28
N LEU A 47 10.51 10.25 -7.67
CA LEU A 47 10.55 10.98 -6.41
C LEU A 47 10.28 12.45 -6.69
N THR A 48 9.16 12.94 -6.21
CA THR A 48 8.73 14.34 -6.33
C THR A 48 8.61 14.96 -4.94
N GLU A 49 8.39 16.25 -4.87
CA GLU A 49 8.06 16.90 -3.59
C GLU A 49 6.85 16.23 -2.90
N GLY A 50 5.85 15.80 -3.68
CA GLY A 50 4.68 15.06 -3.17
C GLY A 50 4.99 13.65 -2.65
N SER A 51 6.17 13.11 -2.95
CA SER A 51 6.61 11.81 -2.44
C SER A 51 7.19 11.88 -1.04
N ARG A 52 7.39 13.09 -0.50
CA ARG A 52 8.02 13.30 0.81
C ARG A 52 7.06 13.97 1.79
N THR A 53 7.23 13.65 3.06
CA THR A 53 6.58 14.34 4.18
C THR A 53 7.25 15.71 4.42
N PRO A 54 6.63 16.63 5.19
CA PRO A 54 7.23 17.93 5.49
C PRO A 54 8.60 17.86 6.20
N ASP A 55 8.89 16.78 6.91
CA ASP A 55 10.18 16.51 7.54
C ASP A 55 11.16 15.75 6.62
N GLY A 56 10.85 15.66 5.31
CA GLY A 56 11.73 15.13 4.26
C GLY A 56 11.73 13.61 4.08
N ARG A 57 11.04 12.86 4.94
CA ARG A 57 10.96 11.39 4.84
C ARG A 57 10.05 10.94 3.70
N LEU A 58 10.23 9.72 3.23
CA LEU A 58 9.34 9.12 2.24
C LEU A 58 7.92 8.99 2.80
N SER A 59 6.94 9.51 2.05
CA SER A 59 5.53 9.43 2.41
C SER A 59 5.03 7.96 2.44
N ARG A 60 4.34 7.60 3.51
CA ARG A 60 3.68 6.28 3.61
C ARG A 60 2.57 6.10 2.56
N LEU A 61 2.01 7.21 2.08
CA LEU A 61 1.03 7.26 0.99
C LEU A 61 1.64 7.04 -0.40
N VAL A 62 2.96 6.96 -0.49
CA VAL A 62 3.70 6.50 -1.66
C VAL A 62 4.14 5.05 -1.46
N LEU A 63 4.68 4.74 -0.28
CA LEU A 63 5.23 3.43 0.02
C LEU A 63 4.17 2.32 0.03
N GLY A 64 2.99 2.58 0.62
CA GLY A 64 1.89 1.62 0.65
C GLY A 64 1.40 1.22 -0.74
N PRO A 65 1.01 2.17 -1.61
CA PRO A 65 0.63 1.87 -2.99
C PRO A 65 1.72 1.16 -3.80
N LEU A 66 2.99 1.54 -3.65
CA LEU A 66 4.09 0.92 -4.40
C LEU A 66 4.33 -0.54 -3.98
N ALA A 67 4.23 -0.83 -2.68
CA ALA A 67 4.32 -2.19 -2.17
C ALA A 67 3.14 -3.06 -2.61
N ASP A 68 1.90 -2.51 -2.55
CA ASP A 68 0.69 -3.20 -2.99
C ASP A 68 0.69 -3.47 -4.50
N LEU A 69 1.15 -2.49 -5.30
CA LEU A 69 1.38 -2.64 -6.74
C LEU A 69 2.32 -3.81 -7.01
N GLY A 70 3.48 -3.85 -6.35
CA GLY A 70 4.47 -4.90 -6.54
C GLY A 70 3.89 -6.28 -6.25
N VAL A 71 3.30 -6.46 -5.07
CA VAL A 71 2.71 -7.74 -4.65
C VAL A 71 1.53 -8.13 -5.52
N GLY A 72 0.59 -7.21 -5.75
CA GLY A 72 -0.63 -7.46 -6.51
C GLY A 72 -0.36 -7.84 -7.96
N VAL A 73 0.53 -7.11 -8.64
CA VAL A 73 0.86 -7.39 -10.04
C VAL A 73 1.63 -8.67 -10.21
N ALA A 74 2.58 -9.00 -9.32
CA ALA A 74 3.30 -10.27 -9.40
C ALA A 74 2.36 -11.47 -9.32
N VAL A 75 1.34 -11.43 -8.45
CA VAL A 75 0.31 -12.48 -8.37
C VAL A 75 -0.58 -12.46 -9.62
N ASN A 76 -1.13 -11.29 -9.97
CA ASN A 76 -2.11 -11.17 -11.04
C ASN A 76 -1.53 -11.42 -12.43
N SER A 77 -0.24 -11.19 -12.65
CA SER A 77 0.45 -11.49 -13.91
C SER A 77 0.68 -13.00 -14.14
N ALA A 78 0.56 -13.81 -13.10
CA ALA A 78 0.82 -15.24 -13.19
C ALA A 78 -0.37 -16.05 -13.75
N VAL A 79 -1.62 -15.61 -13.55
CA VAL A 79 -2.83 -16.37 -13.91
C VAL A 79 -3.83 -15.53 -14.71
N VAL A 80 -4.43 -16.15 -15.74
CA VAL A 80 -5.33 -15.49 -16.71
C VAL A 80 -6.64 -15.03 -16.06
N ASP A 81 -7.23 -15.86 -15.22
CA ASP A 81 -8.55 -15.60 -14.62
C ASP A 81 -8.48 -14.86 -13.28
N ALA A 82 -7.26 -14.59 -12.79
CA ALA A 82 -7.09 -13.68 -11.67
C ALA A 82 -7.34 -12.26 -12.18
N ALA A 83 -8.57 -11.87 -12.23
CA ALA A 83 -8.99 -10.51 -12.61
C ALA A 83 -8.57 -9.48 -11.55
N GLY A 84 -7.29 -9.48 -11.21
CA GLY A 84 -6.75 -8.63 -10.18
C GLY A 84 -7.45 -8.87 -8.84
N GLY A 85 -7.29 -10.02 -8.19
CA GLY A 85 -7.83 -10.29 -6.86
C GLY A 85 -7.43 -9.18 -5.88
N PRO A 86 -8.24 -8.91 -4.84
CA PRO A 86 -7.86 -7.95 -3.82
C PRO A 86 -6.65 -8.48 -3.03
N THR A 87 -5.76 -7.59 -2.64
CA THR A 87 -4.77 -7.89 -1.62
C THR A 87 -5.50 -8.18 -0.31
N VAL A 88 -5.19 -9.32 0.31
CA VAL A 88 -5.79 -9.77 1.57
C VAL A 88 -4.89 -9.41 2.74
N GLU A 89 -3.58 -9.48 2.51
CA GLU A 89 -2.55 -9.17 3.50
C GLU A 89 -1.36 -8.51 2.82
N LEU A 90 -0.82 -7.49 3.46
CA LEU A 90 0.39 -6.79 3.01
C LEU A 90 1.27 -6.51 4.23
N THR A 91 2.53 -6.88 4.16
CA THR A 91 3.53 -6.47 5.14
C THR A 91 4.62 -5.66 4.46
N VAL A 92 5.00 -4.55 5.09
CA VAL A 92 6.09 -3.68 4.65
C VAL A 92 7.11 -3.55 5.77
N ALA A 93 8.36 -3.93 5.49
CA ALA A 93 9.50 -3.72 6.37
C ALA A 93 10.33 -2.56 5.82
N ILE A 94 10.44 -1.48 6.59
CA ILE A 94 11.18 -0.28 6.21
C ILE A 94 12.65 -0.53 6.52
N ALA A 95 13.51 -0.39 5.51
CA ALA A 95 14.95 -0.56 5.62
C ALA A 95 15.68 0.79 5.77
N GLY A 96 15.14 1.86 5.18
CA GLY A 96 15.74 3.18 5.23
C GLY A 96 14.93 4.23 4.48
N GLU A 97 15.51 5.40 4.33
CA GLU A 97 15.01 6.46 3.47
C GLU A 97 15.78 6.45 2.15
N PRO A 98 15.17 6.88 1.03
CA PRO A 98 15.88 7.02 -0.24
C PRO A 98 16.98 8.06 -0.13
N ASP A 99 18.05 7.87 -0.89
CA ASP A 99 19.14 8.85 -1.00
C ASP A 99 18.57 10.24 -1.38
N PRO A 100 19.06 11.34 -0.80
CA PRO A 100 18.60 12.68 -1.14
C PRO A 100 18.72 13.04 -2.62
N ASP A 101 19.68 12.46 -3.33
CA ASP A 101 19.95 12.71 -4.76
C ASP A 101 19.17 11.76 -5.68
N ALA A 102 18.50 10.75 -5.13
CA ALA A 102 17.72 9.81 -5.91
C ALA A 102 16.53 10.48 -6.61
N GLN A 103 16.29 10.08 -7.86
CA GLN A 103 15.24 10.60 -8.73
C GLN A 103 14.00 9.67 -8.79
N PHE A 104 14.19 8.38 -8.54
CA PHE A 104 13.15 7.36 -8.68
C PHE A 104 13.20 6.37 -7.52
N LEU A 105 12.02 5.81 -7.21
CA LEU A 105 11.93 4.52 -6.55
C LEU A 105 11.69 3.45 -7.61
N VAL A 106 12.30 2.30 -7.42
CA VAL A 106 12.12 1.10 -8.23
C VAL A 106 11.58 0.00 -7.34
N VAL A 107 10.46 -0.62 -7.75
CA VAL A 107 9.94 -1.83 -7.13
C VAL A 107 10.21 -3.01 -8.03
N GLU A 108 10.84 -4.03 -7.48
CA GLU A 108 11.03 -5.33 -8.11
C GLU A 108 10.26 -6.37 -7.31
N SER A 109 9.41 -7.14 -7.97
CA SER A 109 8.56 -8.12 -7.30
C SER A 109 8.53 -9.45 -8.01
N GLU A 110 8.34 -10.51 -7.23
CA GLU A 110 8.25 -11.87 -7.72
C GLU A 110 7.20 -12.68 -6.95
N LEU A 111 6.56 -13.58 -7.68
CA LEU A 111 5.66 -14.58 -7.13
C LEU A 111 6.47 -15.60 -6.32
N VAL A 112 6.04 -15.87 -5.10
CA VAL A 112 6.66 -16.87 -4.21
C VAL A 112 5.90 -18.20 -4.27
N SER A 113 4.57 -18.12 -4.24
CA SER A 113 3.72 -19.33 -4.30
C SER A 113 2.34 -18.98 -4.85
N MET A 114 1.65 -20.01 -5.37
CA MET A 114 0.32 -19.88 -5.95
C MET A 114 -0.54 -21.08 -5.59
N SER A 115 -1.79 -20.81 -5.23
CA SER A 115 -2.86 -21.80 -5.08
C SER A 115 -4.07 -21.40 -5.94
N SER A 116 -5.12 -22.22 -5.92
CA SER A 116 -6.38 -21.89 -6.62
C SER A 116 -7.14 -20.71 -5.99
N ALA A 117 -6.83 -20.34 -4.75
CA ALA A 117 -7.56 -19.31 -4.01
C ALA A 117 -6.74 -18.01 -3.79
N ALA A 118 -5.41 -18.11 -3.74
CA ALA A 118 -4.54 -16.99 -3.47
C ALA A 118 -3.12 -17.22 -3.99
N GLY A 119 -2.41 -16.13 -4.29
CA GLY A 119 -0.98 -16.10 -4.53
C GLY A 119 -0.27 -15.28 -3.47
N MET A 120 0.97 -15.64 -3.18
CA MET A 120 1.87 -14.88 -2.33
C MET A 120 3.03 -14.35 -3.18
N ALA A 121 3.33 -13.08 -3.03
CA ALA A 121 4.47 -12.43 -3.69
C ALA A 121 5.29 -11.65 -2.68
N ARG A 122 6.53 -11.34 -3.09
CA ARG A 122 7.42 -10.43 -2.37
C ARG A 122 7.90 -9.32 -3.29
N CYS A 123 8.29 -8.19 -2.72
CA CYS A 123 8.93 -7.12 -3.47
C CYS A 123 10.08 -6.49 -2.67
N VAL A 124 10.98 -5.86 -3.39
CA VAL A 124 12.01 -4.97 -2.86
C VAL A 124 11.80 -3.61 -3.49
N ILE A 125 11.81 -2.57 -2.67
CA ILE A 125 11.75 -1.19 -3.11
C ILE A 125 13.13 -0.58 -2.87
N ARG A 126 13.76 -0.08 -3.94
CA ARG A 126 15.05 0.61 -3.92
C ARG A 126 14.87 1.99 -4.53
N ASP A 127 15.81 2.86 -4.28
CA ASP A 127 15.97 4.02 -5.13
C ASP A 127 16.86 3.70 -6.36
N ASP A 128 17.02 4.65 -7.27
CA ASP A 128 17.84 4.51 -8.48
C ASP A 128 19.36 4.61 -8.22
N LEU A 129 19.76 4.83 -6.97
CA LEU A 129 21.13 4.72 -6.47
C LEU A 129 21.39 3.42 -5.69
N ASP A 130 20.47 2.44 -5.80
CA ASP A 130 20.52 1.09 -5.21
C ASP A 130 20.40 1.04 -3.68
N VAL A 131 19.92 2.12 -3.03
CA VAL A 131 19.61 2.11 -1.59
C VAL A 131 18.30 1.38 -1.36
N VAL A 132 18.30 0.34 -0.53
CA VAL A 132 17.10 -0.38 -0.15
C VAL A 132 16.26 0.47 0.79
N VAL A 133 15.04 0.80 0.36
CA VAL A 133 14.07 1.60 1.12
C VAL A 133 13.12 0.72 1.92
N ALA A 134 12.64 -0.35 1.29
CA ALA A 134 11.73 -1.28 1.95
C ALA A 134 11.73 -2.67 1.30
N HIS A 135 11.28 -3.64 2.08
CA HIS A 135 10.86 -4.96 1.62
C HIS A 135 9.36 -5.11 1.84
N GLY A 136 8.66 -5.70 0.87
CA GLY A 136 7.25 -6.01 0.97
C GLY A 136 6.97 -7.48 0.70
N TRP A 137 5.93 -8.02 1.33
CA TRP A 137 5.33 -9.29 0.96
C TRP A 137 3.83 -9.26 1.28
N GLY A 138 3.08 -10.06 0.56
CA GLY A 138 1.64 -10.11 0.79
C GLY A 138 0.95 -11.23 0.06
N VAL A 139 -0.32 -11.35 0.35
CA VAL A 139 -1.22 -12.34 -0.21
C VAL A 139 -2.31 -11.63 -1.00
N THR A 140 -2.46 -12.03 -2.27
CA THR A 140 -3.51 -11.54 -3.16
C THR A 140 -4.45 -12.70 -3.49
N ALA A 141 -5.75 -12.49 -3.34
CA ALA A 141 -6.74 -13.49 -3.70
C ALA A 141 -6.80 -13.70 -5.23
N THR A 142 -7.04 -14.94 -5.66
CA THR A 142 -7.12 -15.31 -7.08
C THR A 142 -8.52 -15.84 -7.39
N PHE A 143 -9.56 -15.03 -7.16
CA PHE A 143 -10.93 -15.43 -7.49
C PHE A 143 -11.14 -15.45 -9.00
N PRO A 144 -11.93 -16.42 -9.52
CA PRO A 144 -12.40 -16.36 -10.91
C PRO A 144 -13.11 -15.03 -11.16
N ARG A 145 -12.92 -14.50 -12.36
CA ARG A 145 -13.50 -13.21 -12.75
C ARG A 145 -15.04 -13.30 -12.73
N VAL A 146 -15.66 -12.76 -11.71
CA VAL A 146 -16.98 -12.14 -11.91
C VAL A 146 -16.65 -10.85 -12.66
N ALA A 147 -17.26 -10.64 -13.83
CA ALA A 147 -17.11 -9.42 -14.60
C ALA A 147 -17.69 -8.28 -13.76
N ASP A 148 -16.88 -7.70 -12.87
CA ASP A 148 -17.23 -6.43 -12.27
C ASP A 148 -17.30 -5.40 -13.41
N PRO A 149 -18.35 -4.60 -13.50
CA PRO A 149 -18.36 -3.50 -14.43
C PRO A 149 -17.09 -2.69 -14.16
N VAL A 150 -16.25 -2.55 -15.18
CA VAL A 150 -15.12 -1.62 -15.14
C VAL A 150 -15.75 -0.27 -14.84
N GLY A 151 -15.51 0.24 -13.62
CA GLY A 151 -15.98 1.56 -13.25
C GLY A 151 -15.46 2.57 -14.27
N GLU A 152 -16.18 3.66 -14.48
CA GLU A 152 -15.66 4.74 -15.32
C GLU A 152 -14.25 5.08 -14.90
N PRO A 153 -13.31 5.27 -15.85
CA PRO A 153 -11.93 5.65 -15.53
C PRO A 153 -11.97 6.87 -14.59
N ALA A 154 -11.27 6.80 -13.48
CA ALA A 154 -11.21 7.94 -12.58
C ALA A 154 -10.58 9.13 -13.33
N THR A 155 -11.30 10.24 -13.43
CA THR A 155 -10.83 11.48 -14.04
C THR A 155 -9.80 12.18 -13.16
N ASP A 156 -9.87 11.92 -11.86
CA ASP A 156 -9.01 12.52 -10.85
C ASP A 156 -7.77 11.64 -10.60
N ARG A 157 -6.62 12.26 -10.52
CA ARG A 157 -5.35 11.58 -10.22
C ARG A 157 -5.05 11.68 -8.73
N PHE A 158 -4.60 10.59 -8.15
CA PHE A 158 -4.19 10.55 -6.76
C PHE A 158 -2.99 11.47 -6.49
N ASP A 159 -3.11 12.34 -5.49
CA ASP A 159 -1.99 13.12 -4.94
C ASP A 159 -1.83 12.75 -3.46
N PRO A 160 -0.70 12.17 -3.03
CA PRO A 160 -0.46 11.86 -1.61
C PRO A 160 -0.66 13.04 -0.67
N ARG A 161 -0.41 14.28 -1.13
CA ARG A 161 -0.58 15.51 -0.34
C ARG A 161 -2.03 15.90 -0.10
N SER A 162 -2.96 15.41 -0.94
CA SER A 162 -4.39 15.66 -0.75
C SER A 162 -4.99 14.86 0.39
N VAL A 163 -4.31 13.81 0.84
CA VAL A 163 -4.77 12.97 1.94
C VAL A 163 -4.52 13.64 3.27
N VAL A 164 -5.58 14.15 3.88
CA VAL A 164 -5.51 14.81 5.18
C VAL A 164 -5.94 13.85 6.27
N VAL A 165 -5.05 13.64 7.25
CA VAL A 165 -5.34 12.93 8.49
C VAL A 165 -5.74 13.97 9.55
N GLU A 166 -7.04 14.08 9.80
CA GLU A 166 -7.60 15.00 10.79
C GLU A 166 -7.62 14.34 12.18
N PRO A 167 -6.93 14.89 13.20
CA PRO A 167 -7.01 14.34 14.54
C PRO A 167 -8.39 14.57 15.15
N LEU A 168 -9.01 13.51 15.67
CA LEU A 168 -10.20 13.56 16.50
C LEU A 168 -9.84 13.50 18.02
N ALA A 169 -8.59 13.14 18.32
CA ALA A 169 -7.99 13.23 19.64
C ALA A 169 -6.58 13.83 19.50
N ALA A 170 -6.16 14.62 20.49
CA ALA A 170 -4.89 15.35 20.45
C ALA A 170 -3.65 14.44 20.27
N ASP A 171 -3.73 13.20 20.72
CA ASP A 171 -2.69 12.19 20.63
C ASP A 171 -2.80 11.31 19.36
N PHE A 172 -3.68 11.65 18.42
CA PHE A 172 -3.98 10.82 17.23
C PHE A 172 -4.45 9.38 17.54
N SER A 173 -4.82 9.06 18.78
CA SER A 173 -5.45 7.77 19.09
C SER A 173 -6.76 7.58 18.32
N ARG A 174 -7.38 8.69 17.92
CA ARG A 174 -8.50 8.75 16.97
C ARG A 174 -8.23 9.83 15.94
N ALA A 175 -8.43 9.48 14.66
CA ALA A 175 -8.31 10.40 13.54
C ALA A 175 -9.40 10.11 12.51
N ARG A 176 -9.56 11.02 11.56
CA ARG A 176 -10.46 10.87 10.40
C ARG A 176 -9.68 11.13 9.12
N VAL A 177 -10.01 10.38 8.09
CA VAL A 177 -9.48 10.59 6.74
C VAL A 177 -10.65 10.67 5.77
N SER A 178 -10.74 11.77 5.02
CA SER A 178 -11.71 11.92 3.95
C SER A 178 -11.35 11.04 2.77
N LEU A 179 -12.35 10.43 2.14
CA LEU A 179 -12.19 9.61 0.96
C LEU A 179 -12.70 10.37 -0.27
N ASP A 180 -11.98 10.23 -1.37
CA ASP A 180 -12.39 10.78 -2.66
C ASP A 180 -12.15 9.81 -3.81
N ARG A 181 -12.58 10.19 -5.02
CA ARG A 181 -12.49 9.34 -6.21
C ARG A 181 -11.06 9.13 -6.71
N SER A 182 -10.11 10.00 -6.37
CA SER A 182 -8.71 9.83 -6.78
C SER A 182 -8.04 8.64 -6.09
N MET A 183 -8.57 8.23 -4.92
CA MET A 183 -8.07 7.10 -4.13
C MET A 183 -8.54 5.74 -4.63
N VAL A 184 -9.33 5.70 -5.71
CA VAL A 184 -10.06 4.48 -6.13
C VAL A 184 -9.18 3.62 -7.03
N SER A 185 -9.18 2.32 -6.77
CA SER A 185 -8.66 1.33 -7.68
C SER A 185 -9.61 1.15 -8.89
N SER A 186 -9.12 0.52 -9.93
CA SER A 186 -9.93 0.13 -11.10
C SER A 186 -11.21 -0.66 -10.78
N ARG A 187 -11.39 -1.12 -9.55
CA ARG A 187 -12.59 -1.84 -9.07
C ARG A 187 -13.62 -0.96 -8.40
N GLY A 188 -13.42 0.35 -8.36
CA GLY A 188 -14.36 1.28 -7.75
C GLY A 188 -14.32 1.35 -6.21
N ASN A 189 -13.41 0.64 -5.56
CA ASN A 189 -13.13 0.75 -4.12
C ASN A 189 -11.83 1.51 -3.87
N VAL A 190 -11.66 2.08 -2.70
CA VAL A 190 -10.41 2.70 -2.28
C VAL A 190 -9.28 1.69 -2.42
N HIS A 191 -8.18 2.10 -3.04
CA HIS A 191 -7.02 1.26 -3.34
C HIS A 191 -6.39 0.70 -2.07
N GLY A 192 -6.08 -0.60 -2.05
CA GLY A 192 -5.52 -1.28 -0.87
C GLY A 192 -4.24 -0.61 -0.38
N GLY A 193 -3.33 -0.30 -1.27
CA GLY A 193 -2.09 0.40 -0.94
C GLY A 193 -2.31 1.79 -0.34
N VAL A 194 -3.36 2.53 -0.77
CA VAL A 194 -3.72 3.82 -0.17
C VAL A 194 -4.23 3.61 1.26
N LEU A 195 -5.11 2.62 1.49
CA LEU A 195 -5.57 2.28 2.85
C LEU A 195 -4.40 1.87 3.76
N ALA A 196 -3.45 1.08 3.25
CA ALA A 196 -2.24 0.73 3.98
C ALA A 196 -1.39 1.97 4.30
N GLY A 197 -1.18 2.86 3.32
CA GLY A 197 -0.48 4.13 3.49
C GLY A 197 -1.12 5.03 4.55
N ILE A 198 -2.46 5.14 4.55
CA ILE A 198 -3.22 5.85 5.58
C ILE A 198 -2.95 5.26 6.97
N ALA A 199 -3.06 3.93 7.13
CA ALA A 199 -2.83 3.28 8.41
C ALA A 199 -1.40 3.52 8.93
N MET A 200 -0.39 3.42 8.06
CA MET A 200 1.01 3.72 8.40
C MET A 200 1.20 5.18 8.81
N THR A 201 0.60 6.13 8.07
CA THR A 201 0.66 7.57 8.37
C THR A 201 0.05 7.89 9.73
N VAL A 202 -1.12 7.29 10.04
CA VAL A 202 -1.78 7.47 11.34
C VAL A 202 -0.93 6.88 12.48
N GLN A 203 -0.26 5.73 12.27
CA GLN A 203 0.65 5.17 13.27
C GLN A 203 1.87 6.03 13.51
N ASP A 204 2.45 6.61 12.44
CA ASP A 204 3.56 7.55 12.58
C ASP A 204 3.10 8.82 13.35
N ALA A 205 1.92 9.36 13.06
CA ALA A 205 1.36 10.51 13.77
C ALA A 205 1.04 10.20 15.26
N PHE A 206 0.46 9.02 15.56
CA PHE A 206 0.17 8.57 16.92
C PHE A 206 1.44 8.43 17.78
N GLN A 207 2.58 8.19 17.15
CA GLN A 207 3.88 8.06 17.80
C GLN A 207 4.74 9.32 17.69
N ALA A 208 4.24 10.40 17.08
CA ALA A 208 4.98 11.63 16.89
C ALA A 208 5.50 12.20 18.22
N GLY A 209 6.68 12.81 18.19
CA GLY A 209 7.35 13.37 19.39
C GLY A 209 7.95 12.33 20.33
N SER A 210 7.84 11.04 20.05
CA SER A 210 8.40 9.98 20.88
C SER A 210 9.76 9.44 20.40
N GLY A 211 10.31 9.98 19.31
CA GLY A 211 11.52 9.46 18.67
C GLY A 211 11.38 8.06 18.08
N ALA A 212 10.14 7.59 17.93
CA ALA A 212 9.88 6.27 17.36
C ALA A 212 9.96 6.29 15.82
N HIS A 213 10.63 5.31 15.24
CA HIS A 213 10.72 5.08 13.79
C HIS A 213 10.09 3.74 13.45
N GLY A 214 9.15 3.73 12.49
CA GLY A 214 8.50 2.50 12.04
C GLY A 214 9.49 1.55 11.39
N LEU A 215 9.47 0.28 11.81
CA LEU A 215 10.27 -0.79 11.23
C LEU A 215 9.44 -1.69 10.33
N THR A 216 8.27 -2.11 10.82
CA THR A 216 7.40 -3.02 10.07
C THR A 216 5.95 -2.64 10.25
N PHE A 217 5.17 -2.88 9.19
CA PHE A 217 3.72 -2.72 9.19
C PHE A 217 3.10 -3.95 8.54
N ALA A 218 2.30 -4.68 9.30
CA ALA A 218 1.50 -5.81 8.82
C ALA A 218 0.04 -5.36 8.73
N VAL A 219 -0.55 -5.47 7.55
CA VAL A 219 -1.89 -4.97 7.22
C VAL A 219 -2.77 -6.11 6.77
N GLN A 220 -3.96 -6.21 7.33
CA GLN A 220 -5.02 -7.14 6.93
C GLN A 220 -6.20 -6.34 6.36
N PHE A 221 -6.58 -6.65 5.11
CA PHE A 221 -7.72 -6.05 4.43
C PHE A 221 -8.96 -6.90 4.68
N LEU A 222 -9.90 -6.38 5.46
CA LEU A 222 -11.04 -7.16 5.98
C LEU A 222 -12.32 -6.93 5.16
N ARG A 223 -12.53 -5.71 4.65
CA ARG A 223 -13.71 -5.32 3.88
C ARG A 223 -13.33 -4.23 2.87
N PRO A 224 -14.01 -4.14 1.72
CA PRO A 224 -13.83 -3.03 0.81
C PRO A 224 -14.31 -1.72 1.43
N ALA A 225 -13.63 -0.62 1.09
CA ALA A 225 -14.04 0.75 1.40
C ALA A 225 -14.45 1.44 0.10
N ALA A 226 -15.72 1.80 -0.04
CA ALA A 226 -16.19 2.58 -1.17
C ALA A 226 -15.98 4.08 -0.92
N PRO A 227 -15.61 4.89 -1.93
CA PRO A 227 -15.41 6.34 -1.77
C PRO A 227 -16.68 7.07 -1.31
N GLN A 228 -17.85 6.53 -1.61
CA GLN A 228 -19.17 7.06 -1.19
C GLN A 228 -19.37 7.06 0.33
N LEU A 229 -18.54 6.35 1.10
CA LEU A 229 -18.53 6.43 2.58
C LEU A 229 -18.14 7.83 3.08
N GLY A 230 -17.51 8.65 2.22
CA GLY A 230 -17.07 10.01 2.52
C GLY A 230 -15.84 10.08 3.41
N HIS A 231 -15.73 9.23 4.41
CA HIS A 231 -14.57 9.18 5.30
C HIS A 231 -14.39 7.81 5.96
N LEU A 232 -13.21 7.59 6.53
CA LEU A 232 -12.92 6.52 7.48
C LEU A 232 -12.49 7.14 8.82
N GLU A 233 -12.86 6.49 9.92
CA GLU A 233 -12.27 6.74 11.24
C GLU A 233 -11.09 5.81 11.47
N CYS A 234 -10.01 6.35 12.04
CA CYS A 234 -8.80 5.61 12.38
C CYS A 234 -8.71 5.54 13.91
N HIS A 235 -8.57 4.34 14.46
CA HIS A 235 -8.39 4.11 15.89
C HIS A 235 -7.06 3.44 16.14
N SER A 236 -6.16 4.09 16.88
CA SER A 236 -4.83 3.60 17.23
C SER A 236 -4.68 3.35 18.72
N GLU A 237 -4.03 2.24 19.05
CA GLU A 237 -3.74 1.86 20.44
C GLU A 237 -2.35 1.19 20.54
N PHE A 238 -1.70 1.36 21.68
CA PHE A 238 -0.49 0.59 21.96
C PHE A 238 -0.86 -0.85 22.35
N VAL A 239 -0.39 -1.82 21.57
CA VAL A 239 -0.36 -3.24 21.95
C VAL A 239 0.78 -3.48 22.94
N ARG A 240 1.92 -2.80 22.69
CA ARG A 240 3.09 -2.83 23.55
C ARG A 240 3.76 -1.46 23.59
N ARG A 241 4.04 -0.95 24.79
CA ARG A 241 4.75 0.32 25.01
C ARG A 241 6.04 0.06 25.77
N GLY A 242 7.06 -0.44 25.04
CA GLY A 242 8.40 -0.66 25.59
C GLY A 242 9.29 0.57 25.45
N ARG A 243 10.44 0.57 26.11
CA ARG A 243 11.45 1.65 26.02
C ARG A 243 12.19 1.64 24.68
N THR A 244 12.49 0.46 24.14
CA THR A 244 13.22 0.30 22.87
C THR A 244 12.28 0.03 21.69
N PHE A 245 11.25 -0.78 21.91
CA PHE A 245 10.29 -1.15 20.87
C PHE A 245 8.88 -0.84 21.33
N ARG A 246 8.08 -0.34 20.39
CA ARG A 246 6.64 -0.15 20.52
C ARG A 246 5.91 -0.93 19.46
N THR A 247 4.73 -1.40 19.80
CA THR A 247 3.81 -2.03 18.84
C THR A 247 2.49 -1.31 18.93
N VAL A 248 2.02 -0.79 17.79
CA VAL A 248 0.76 -0.06 17.65
C VAL A 248 -0.17 -0.87 16.77
N ARG A 249 -1.42 -0.96 17.18
CA ARG A 249 -2.53 -1.44 16.35
C ARG A 249 -3.33 -0.25 15.87
N THR A 250 -3.64 -0.20 14.58
CA THR A 250 -4.54 0.80 13.99
C THR A 250 -5.65 0.08 13.23
N ARG A 251 -6.89 0.49 13.45
CA ARG A 251 -8.06 0.04 12.70
C ARG A 251 -8.63 1.20 11.92
N LEU A 252 -8.95 0.94 10.65
CA LEU A 252 -9.72 1.85 9.83
C LEU A 252 -11.16 1.35 9.80
N LEU A 253 -12.10 2.22 10.18
CA LEU A 253 -13.50 1.90 10.35
C LEU A 253 -14.35 2.77 9.42
N ARG A 254 -15.39 2.18 8.88
CA ARG A 254 -16.47 2.89 8.19
C ARG A 254 -17.29 3.68 9.22
N PRO A 255 -18.10 4.68 8.76
CA PRO A 255 -19.00 5.44 9.66
C PRO A 255 -20.00 4.57 10.46
N ASP A 256 -20.32 3.38 9.96
CA ASP A 256 -21.20 2.41 10.63
C ASP A 256 -20.43 1.49 11.64
N GLY A 257 -19.15 1.76 11.88
CA GLY A 257 -18.31 1.02 12.81
C GLY A 257 -17.69 -0.28 12.27
N VAL A 258 -17.96 -0.63 11.01
CA VAL A 258 -17.39 -1.84 10.38
C VAL A 258 -15.90 -1.62 10.10
N VAL A 259 -15.05 -2.52 10.61
CA VAL A 259 -13.60 -2.49 10.36
C VAL A 259 -13.33 -2.91 8.92
N VAL A 260 -12.67 -2.05 8.16
CA VAL A 260 -12.24 -2.31 6.77
C VAL A 260 -10.81 -2.79 6.69
N LEU A 261 -9.96 -2.35 7.62
CA LEU A 261 -8.55 -2.70 7.68
C LEU A 261 -8.07 -2.72 9.14
N GLU A 262 -7.23 -3.68 9.47
CA GLU A 262 -6.44 -3.69 10.69
C GLU A 262 -4.94 -3.71 10.34
N ALA A 263 -4.16 -2.84 10.96
CA ALA A 263 -2.72 -2.77 10.80
C ALA A 263 -2.02 -2.89 12.16
N THR A 264 -0.93 -3.64 12.21
CA THR A 264 -0.03 -3.71 13.36
C THR A 264 1.36 -3.25 12.92
N GLY A 265 1.87 -2.18 13.54
CA GLY A 265 3.20 -1.66 13.27
C GLY A 265 4.13 -1.84 14.46
N THR A 266 5.39 -2.18 14.19
CA THR A 266 6.47 -2.18 15.18
C THR A 266 7.41 -1.04 14.87
N SER A 267 7.80 -0.29 15.92
CA SER A 267 8.70 0.85 15.83
C SER A 267 9.83 0.69 16.83
N VAL A 268 11.01 1.24 16.50
CA VAL A 268 12.15 1.40 17.41
C VAL A 268 12.22 2.84 17.88
N ILE A 269 12.61 3.05 19.14
CA ILE A 269 12.85 4.38 19.71
C ILE A 269 14.35 4.64 19.62
N SER A 270 14.74 5.74 18.95
CA SER A 270 16.13 6.18 18.90
C SER A 270 16.58 6.69 20.27
N ALA A 271 17.77 6.29 20.72
CA ALA A 271 18.34 6.70 22.01
C ALA A 271 18.59 8.23 22.11
N GLU A 272 18.60 8.95 20.99
CA GLU A 272 18.84 10.39 20.93
C GLU A 272 17.62 11.22 21.43
N ALA A 273 16.42 10.63 21.52
CA ALA A 273 15.22 11.33 21.94
C ALA A 273 15.08 11.51 23.46
N GLU A 274 15.93 10.86 24.28
CA GLU A 274 15.85 10.94 25.75
C GLU A 274 16.64 12.12 26.35
N THR A 275 17.32 12.94 25.52
CA THR A 275 18.21 14.03 25.98
C THR A 275 17.71 15.43 25.65
N SER A 276 16.44 15.58 25.23
CA SER A 276 15.85 16.89 24.87
C SER A 276 14.75 17.31 25.84
#